data_1747bd169cd5d2a7dd537814f4a4b153
#
_entry.id   1747bd169cd5d2a7dd537814f4a4b153
#
_cell.length_a   1.000
_cell.length_b   1.000
_cell.length_c   1.000
_cell.angle_alpha   90.00
_cell.angle_beta   90.00
_cell.angle_gamma   90.00
#
_symmetry.space_group_name_H-M   'P 1'
#
loop_
_entity.id
_entity.type
_entity.pdbx_description
1 polymer ?
#
loop_
_entity_poly.entity_id
_entity_poly.type
_entity_poly.pdbx_seq_one_letter_code
_entity_poly.pdbx_strand_id
1 'polypeptide(L)'
;MISPKAEVEITKNLSIGRESIISSFTKVKSSDGPLKIGRNVEISNGCVISSFTAGTFIGNDCLVGPNCSIIGNNYHYDRLDVPVRLQGKFSAKGIRIGDDVWLGSGCVILDGADIGSGSILTPNSVVSGRIPERSIVQGNPGKVIFTRR
;
A
#
# COMPACT_ATOMS: atom_id res chain seq x y z
N MET A 1 7.40 -15.13 -6.83
CA MET A 1 8.68 -14.79 -7.52
C MET A 1 9.04 -13.34 -7.26
N ILE A 2 10.25 -13.07 -6.88
CA ILE A 2 10.75 -11.70 -6.70
C ILE A 2 11.75 -11.43 -7.81
N SER A 3 11.53 -10.36 -8.60
CA SER A 3 12.47 -9.95 -9.64
C SER A 3 13.85 -9.65 -9.05
N PRO A 4 14.93 -10.06 -9.70
CA PRO A 4 16.28 -9.70 -9.24
C PRO A 4 16.56 -8.19 -9.31
N LYS A 5 15.72 -7.43 -10.01
CA LYS A 5 15.81 -5.96 -10.08
C LYS A 5 14.90 -5.26 -9.07
N ALA A 6 14.20 -5.99 -8.20
CA ALA A 6 13.46 -5.44 -7.10
C ALA A 6 14.37 -5.25 -5.89
N GLU A 7 14.08 -4.24 -5.07
CA GLU A 7 14.74 -4.03 -3.78
C GLU A 7 13.78 -4.44 -2.67
N VAL A 8 14.06 -5.53 -1.99
CA VAL A 8 13.21 -6.05 -0.92
C VAL A 8 14.02 -6.16 0.37
N GLU A 9 13.61 -5.45 1.40
CA GLU A 9 14.19 -5.58 2.73
C GLU A 9 13.67 -6.88 3.37
N ILE A 10 14.55 -7.87 3.46
CA ILE A 10 14.22 -9.15 4.09
C ILE A 10 14.45 -9.02 5.60
N THR A 11 13.37 -8.84 6.33
CA THR A 11 13.37 -8.68 7.78
C THR A 11 12.39 -9.64 8.44
N LYS A 12 12.45 -9.74 9.76
CA LYS A 12 11.46 -10.51 10.56
C LYS A 12 10.02 -9.95 10.44
N ASN A 13 9.91 -8.70 10.00
CA ASN A 13 8.62 -8.02 9.83
C ASN A 13 7.93 -8.34 8.51
N LEU A 14 8.68 -8.88 7.53
CA LEU A 14 8.16 -9.15 6.20
C LEU A 14 7.58 -10.56 6.10
N SER A 15 6.38 -10.64 5.54
CA SER A 15 5.76 -11.88 5.11
C SER A 15 5.20 -11.73 3.71
N ILE A 16 5.56 -12.63 2.81
CA ILE A 16 5.04 -12.67 1.43
C ILE A 16 4.46 -14.06 1.20
N GLY A 17 3.19 -14.11 0.85
CA GLY A 17 2.50 -15.35 0.57
C GLY A 17 3.00 -16.04 -0.71
N ARG A 18 2.74 -17.34 -0.80
CA ARG A 18 3.13 -18.14 -1.96
C ARG A 18 2.49 -17.61 -3.25
N GLU A 19 3.17 -17.86 -4.37
CA GLU A 19 2.71 -17.49 -5.72
C GLU A 19 2.54 -15.98 -5.95
N SER A 20 3.01 -15.16 -5.00
CA SER A 20 3.05 -13.72 -5.20
C SER A 20 4.25 -13.31 -6.04
N ILE A 21 4.06 -12.24 -6.81
CA ILE A 21 5.05 -11.72 -7.75
C ILE A 21 5.38 -10.28 -7.37
N ILE A 22 6.67 -9.98 -7.22
CA ILE A 22 7.17 -8.63 -7.06
C ILE A 22 8.03 -8.31 -8.26
N SER A 23 7.58 -7.37 -9.08
CA SER A 23 8.19 -7.03 -10.36
C SER A 23 9.38 -6.07 -10.21
N SER A 24 10.08 -5.85 -11.31
CA SER A 24 11.32 -5.06 -11.35
C SER A 24 11.11 -3.61 -10.86
N PHE A 25 12.13 -3.08 -10.23
CA PHE A 25 12.19 -1.70 -9.75
C PHE A 25 11.16 -1.36 -8.65
N THR A 26 10.50 -2.37 -8.10
CA THR A 26 9.65 -2.24 -6.92
C THR A 26 10.50 -2.27 -5.66
N LYS A 27 10.19 -1.40 -4.71
CA LYS A 27 10.85 -1.34 -3.40
C LYS A 27 9.87 -1.77 -2.32
N VAL A 28 10.27 -2.74 -1.51
CA VAL A 28 9.51 -3.23 -0.36
C VAL A 28 10.32 -2.96 0.90
N LYS A 29 9.81 -2.10 1.78
CA LYS A 29 10.49 -1.64 2.98
C LYS A 29 9.76 -2.11 4.23
N SER A 30 10.37 -3.02 4.95
CA SER A 30 9.80 -3.67 6.12
C SER A 30 10.60 -3.46 7.41
N SER A 31 11.67 -2.66 7.38
CA SER A 31 12.53 -2.46 8.54
C SER A 31 11.81 -1.80 9.71
N ASP A 32 10.87 -0.92 9.43
CA ASP A 32 10.25 -0.06 10.43
C ASP A 32 8.92 -0.58 10.99
N GLY A 33 8.42 -1.70 10.49
CA GLY A 33 7.18 -2.28 11.00
C GLY A 33 6.64 -3.46 10.20
N PRO A 34 5.57 -4.10 10.67
CA PRO A 34 5.00 -5.27 10.00
C PRO A 34 4.56 -4.94 8.58
N LEU A 35 4.96 -5.79 7.63
CA LEU A 35 4.52 -5.70 6.25
C LEU A 35 4.15 -7.10 5.78
N LYS A 36 2.87 -7.32 5.52
CA LYS A 36 2.35 -8.62 5.11
C LYS A 36 1.68 -8.52 3.75
N ILE A 37 2.15 -9.33 2.82
CA ILE A 37 1.59 -9.49 1.50
C ILE A 37 1.03 -10.91 1.42
N GLY A 38 -0.23 -11.05 1.03
CA GLY A 38 -0.92 -12.32 0.93
C GLY A 38 -0.37 -13.22 -0.19
N ARG A 39 -1.09 -14.28 -0.48
CA ARG A 39 -0.79 -15.19 -1.60
C ARG A 39 -1.39 -14.68 -2.90
N ASN A 40 -0.85 -15.13 -4.04
CA ASN A 40 -1.32 -14.74 -5.37
C ASN A 40 -1.41 -13.23 -5.59
N VAL A 41 -0.56 -12.46 -4.97
CA VAL A 41 -0.53 -11.01 -5.15
C VAL A 41 0.43 -10.67 -6.27
N GLU A 42 -0.01 -9.89 -7.22
CA GLU A 42 0.83 -9.41 -8.30
C GLU A 42 1.12 -7.93 -8.10
N ILE A 43 2.39 -7.61 -7.87
CA ILE A 43 2.85 -6.23 -7.71
C ILE A 43 3.68 -5.88 -8.93
N SER A 44 3.17 -4.94 -9.72
CA SER A 44 3.78 -4.51 -10.97
C SER A 44 5.04 -3.66 -10.75
N ASN A 45 5.64 -3.24 -11.85
CA ASN A 45 6.91 -2.52 -11.85
C ASN A 45 6.83 -1.15 -11.16
N GLY A 46 7.92 -0.77 -10.51
CA GLY A 46 8.12 0.60 -10.02
C GLY A 46 7.26 1.00 -8.82
N CYS A 47 6.70 0.03 -8.11
CA CYS A 47 5.94 0.31 -6.88
C CYS A 47 6.85 0.60 -5.70
N VAL A 48 6.35 1.34 -4.73
CA VAL A 48 6.97 1.49 -3.41
C VAL A 48 5.97 1.05 -2.35
N ILE A 49 6.35 0.08 -1.55
CA ILE A 49 5.53 -0.42 -0.45
C ILE A 49 6.34 -0.29 0.84
N SER A 50 5.84 0.46 1.78
CA SER A 50 6.48 0.64 3.07
C SER A 50 5.51 0.45 4.22
N SER A 51 6.06 0.13 5.38
CA SER A 51 5.32 -0.03 6.62
C SER A 51 5.98 0.77 7.72
N PHE A 52 5.19 1.09 8.74
CA PHE A 52 5.67 1.62 10.00
C PHE A 52 5.01 0.86 11.15
N THR A 53 5.03 1.38 12.35
CA THR A 53 4.62 0.65 13.57
C THR A 53 3.21 0.06 13.53
N ALA A 54 2.25 0.73 12.88
CA ALA A 54 0.87 0.22 12.76
C ALA A 54 0.68 -0.85 11.68
N GLY A 55 1.69 -1.06 10.84
CA GLY A 55 1.69 -2.12 9.83
C GLY A 55 1.05 -1.77 8.49
N THR A 56 1.43 -2.52 7.47
CA THR A 56 0.83 -2.51 6.13
C THR A 56 0.48 -3.94 5.75
N PHE A 57 -0.80 -4.17 5.44
CA PHE A 57 -1.34 -5.51 5.21
C PHE A 57 -2.08 -5.53 3.88
N ILE A 58 -1.63 -6.37 2.95
CA ILE A 58 -2.24 -6.61 1.65
C ILE A 58 -2.79 -8.02 1.64
N GLY A 59 -4.07 -8.16 1.35
CA GLY A 59 -4.77 -9.44 1.31
C GLY A 59 -4.35 -10.33 0.14
N ASN A 60 -5.09 -11.39 -0.07
CA ASN A 60 -4.81 -12.37 -1.12
C ASN A 60 -5.39 -11.91 -2.47
N ASP A 61 -4.85 -12.47 -3.55
CA ASP A 61 -5.40 -12.33 -4.90
C ASP A 61 -5.50 -10.86 -5.37
N CYS A 62 -4.65 -9.99 -4.85
CA CYS A 62 -4.62 -8.58 -5.21
C CYS A 62 -3.77 -8.32 -6.45
N LEU A 63 -4.17 -7.33 -7.21
CA LEU A 63 -3.42 -6.82 -8.36
C LEU A 63 -3.04 -5.36 -8.12
N VAL A 64 -1.76 -5.09 -8.04
CA VAL A 64 -1.21 -3.75 -7.84
C VAL A 64 -0.57 -3.29 -9.14
N GLY A 65 -1.17 -2.30 -9.77
CA GLY A 65 -0.69 -1.72 -11.02
C GLY A 65 0.67 -1.03 -10.86
N PRO A 66 1.33 -0.70 -11.98
CA PRO A 66 2.65 -0.11 -11.94
C PRO A 66 2.66 1.28 -11.28
N ASN A 67 3.79 1.63 -10.69
CA ASN A 67 4.03 2.93 -10.09
C ASN A 67 3.06 3.31 -8.96
N CYS A 68 2.50 2.32 -8.28
CA CYS A 68 1.72 2.55 -7.07
C CYS A 68 2.63 2.83 -5.88
N SER A 69 2.15 3.67 -4.97
CA SER A 69 2.80 3.97 -3.69
C SER A 69 1.88 3.57 -2.54
N ILE A 70 2.34 2.66 -1.70
CA ILE A 70 1.63 2.22 -0.50
C ILE A 70 2.53 2.60 0.68
N ILE A 71 2.22 3.72 1.33
CA ILE A 71 3.13 4.38 2.28
C ILE A 71 2.50 4.40 3.67
N GLY A 72 3.03 3.57 4.55
CA GLY A 72 2.50 3.37 5.91
C GLY A 72 3.04 4.33 6.98
N ASN A 73 3.86 5.31 6.61
CA ASN A 73 4.40 6.26 7.56
C ASN A 73 4.05 7.70 7.21
N ASN A 74 4.01 8.52 8.26
CA ASN A 74 3.93 9.98 8.18
C ASN A 74 5.13 10.59 8.89
N TYR A 75 5.29 11.91 8.77
CA TYR A 75 6.23 12.70 9.58
C TYR A 75 5.46 13.65 10.47
N HIS A 76 5.95 13.86 11.69
CA HIS A 76 5.51 14.97 12.51
C HIS A 76 5.91 16.30 11.84
N TYR A 77 5.03 17.28 11.88
CA TYR A 77 5.23 18.57 11.20
C TYR A 77 4.74 19.78 12.03
N ASP A 78 4.36 19.54 13.27
CA ASP A 78 3.74 20.55 14.15
C ASP A 78 4.73 21.59 14.69
N ARG A 79 6.03 21.33 14.61
CA ARG A 79 7.08 22.27 14.99
C ARG A 79 7.56 23.06 13.77
N LEU A 80 7.58 24.40 13.91
CA LEU A 80 8.06 25.31 12.85
C LEU A 80 9.55 25.61 12.95
N ASP A 81 10.17 25.34 14.10
CA ASP A 81 11.58 25.59 14.38
C ASP A 81 12.50 24.41 14.03
N VAL A 82 11.95 23.28 13.65
CA VAL A 82 12.69 22.06 13.29
C VAL A 82 12.25 21.59 11.90
N PRO A 83 13.19 21.28 10.99
CA PRO A 83 12.84 20.71 9.69
C PRO A 83 12.01 19.43 9.83
N VAL A 84 10.97 19.27 9.00
CA VAL A 84 10.04 18.12 9.07
C VAL A 84 10.78 16.79 9.11
N ARG A 85 11.82 16.61 8.27
CA ARG A 85 12.60 15.37 8.21
C ARG A 85 13.27 14.97 9.53
N LEU A 86 13.41 15.91 10.46
CA LEU A 86 14.05 15.72 11.79
C LEU A 86 13.04 15.58 12.92
N GLN A 87 11.74 15.72 12.65
CA GLN A 87 10.69 15.64 13.67
C GLN A 87 10.23 14.22 13.99
N GLY A 88 10.70 13.22 13.22
CA GLY A 88 10.37 11.83 13.43
C GLY A 88 9.17 11.35 12.59
N LYS A 89 9.11 10.03 12.42
CA LYS A 89 8.04 9.32 11.71
C LYS A 89 7.00 8.79 12.69
N PHE A 90 5.80 8.58 12.19
CA PHE A 90 4.75 7.85 12.91
C PHE A 90 3.79 7.16 11.92
N SER A 91 3.01 6.21 12.42
CA SER A 91 1.80 5.74 11.76
C SER A 91 0.63 5.84 12.75
N ALA A 92 -0.52 6.30 12.26
CA ALA A 92 -1.70 6.45 13.10
C ALA A 92 -2.51 5.15 13.15
N LYS A 93 -2.87 4.60 12.00
CA LYS A 93 -3.75 3.42 11.87
C LYS A 93 -3.15 2.29 11.05
N GLY A 94 -2.15 2.57 10.25
CA GLY A 94 -1.62 1.64 9.27
C GLY A 94 -2.48 1.54 8.02
N ILE A 95 -2.18 0.53 7.19
CA ILE A 95 -2.86 0.29 5.93
C ILE A 95 -3.38 -1.13 5.90
N ARG A 96 -4.65 -1.28 5.50
CA ARG A 96 -5.26 -2.58 5.24
C ARG A 96 -5.89 -2.59 3.86
N ILE A 97 -5.49 -3.55 3.05
CA ILE A 97 -6.06 -3.82 1.74
C ILE A 97 -6.62 -5.23 1.79
N GLY A 98 -7.92 -5.37 1.53
CA GLY A 98 -8.61 -6.66 1.58
C GLY A 98 -8.17 -7.61 0.47
N ASP A 99 -8.91 -8.67 0.29
CA ASP A 99 -8.67 -9.66 -0.77
C ASP A 99 -9.26 -9.19 -2.11
N ASP A 100 -8.72 -9.68 -3.23
CA ASP A 100 -9.25 -9.38 -4.57
C ASP A 100 -9.42 -7.89 -4.83
N VAL A 101 -8.42 -7.10 -4.44
CA VAL A 101 -8.40 -5.65 -4.69
C VAL A 101 -7.50 -5.35 -5.88
N TRP A 102 -8.00 -4.51 -6.78
CA TRP A 102 -7.23 -4.03 -7.91
C TRP A 102 -6.90 -2.54 -7.75
N LEU A 103 -5.63 -2.23 -7.65
CA LEU A 103 -5.12 -0.86 -7.69
C LEU A 103 -4.65 -0.55 -9.10
N GLY A 104 -5.32 0.39 -9.77
CA GLY A 104 -4.89 0.91 -11.07
C GLY A 104 -3.52 1.57 -10.96
N SER A 105 -2.87 1.82 -12.10
CA SER A 105 -1.52 2.41 -12.10
C SER A 105 -1.49 3.77 -11.39
N GLY A 106 -0.39 4.03 -10.70
CA GLY A 106 -0.17 5.33 -10.05
C GLY A 106 -1.05 5.62 -8.83
N CYS A 107 -1.77 4.63 -8.30
CA CYS A 107 -2.52 4.81 -7.06
C CYS A 107 -1.59 5.12 -5.89
N VAL A 108 -2.06 5.93 -4.97
CA VAL A 108 -1.36 6.28 -3.73
C VAL A 108 -2.24 5.88 -2.54
N ILE A 109 -1.73 4.97 -1.74
CA ILE A 109 -2.41 4.47 -0.55
C ILE A 109 -1.63 4.94 0.67
N LEU A 110 -2.30 5.67 1.53
CA LEU A 110 -1.69 6.33 2.68
C LEU A 110 -2.17 5.73 4.00
N ASP A 111 -1.44 6.05 5.06
CA ASP A 111 -1.76 5.67 6.43
C ASP A 111 -3.23 5.99 6.76
N GLY A 112 -3.94 5.03 7.31
CA GLY A 112 -5.37 5.11 7.58
C GLY A 112 -6.25 4.46 6.53
N ALA A 113 -5.73 4.08 5.37
CA ALA A 113 -6.49 3.39 4.35
C ALA A 113 -6.93 2.00 4.83
N ASP A 114 -8.22 1.72 4.66
CA ASP A 114 -8.84 0.42 4.94
C ASP A 114 -9.75 0.08 3.75
N ILE A 115 -9.20 -0.66 2.80
CA ILE A 115 -9.85 -0.92 1.51
C ILE A 115 -10.52 -2.29 1.57
N GLY A 116 -11.84 -2.29 1.44
CA GLY A 116 -12.65 -3.50 1.47
C GLY A 116 -12.37 -4.44 0.30
N SER A 117 -12.51 -5.73 0.55
CA SER A 117 -12.28 -6.78 -0.44
C SER A 117 -13.12 -6.58 -1.70
N GLY A 118 -12.56 -6.94 -2.84
CA GLY A 118 -13.22 -6.83 -4.15
C GLY A 118 -13.29 -5.43 -4.72
N SER A 119 -12.63 -4.44 -4.10
CA SER A 119 -12.64 -3.06 -4.58
C SER A 119 -11.66 -2.83 -5.71
N ILE A 120 -11.96 -1.85 -6.54
CA ILE A 120 -11.12 -1.40 -7.66
C ILE A 120 -10.88 0.09 -7.49
N LEU A 121 -9.61 0.48 -7.51
CA LEU A 121 -9.22 1.89 -7.58
C LEU A 121 -8.78 2.21 -9.00
N THR A 122 -9.42 3.20 -9.60
CA THR A 122 -9.01 3.67 -10.94
C THR A 122 -7.63 4.33 -10.88
N PRO A 123 -6.91 4.42 -12.00
CA PRO A 123 -5.56 4.98 -12.00
C PRO A 123 -5.48 6.37 -11.34
N ASN A 124 -4.38 6.60 -10.64
CA ASN A 124 -4.07 7.85 -9.93
C ASN A 124 -5.05 8.21 -8.78
N SER A 125 -5.79 7.24 -8.28
CA SER A 125 -6.62 7.44 -7.08
C SER A 125 -5.75 7.52 -5.83
N VAL A 126 -6.16 8.36 -4.87
CA VAL A 126 -5.47 8.54 -3.59
C VAL A 126 -6.44 8.21 -2.46
N VAL A 127 -6.09 7.24 -1.62
CA VAL A 127 -6.93 6.76 -0.52
C VAL A 127 -6.18 6.81 0.80
N SER A 128 -6.82 7.39 1.82
CA SER A 128 -6.31 7.45 3.20
C SER A 128 -7.37 7.08 4.24
N GLY A 129 -8.53 6.61 3.82
CA GLY A 129 -9.64 6.27 4.70
C GLY A 129 -10.31 4.96 4.32
N ARG A 130 -11.50 4.73 4.88
CA ARG A 130 -12.23 3.50 4.67
C ARG A 130 -12.95 3.48 3.33
N ILE A 131 -12.78 2.39 2.61
CA ILE A 131 -13.50 2.08 1.37
C ILE A 131 -14.30 0.79 1.59
N PRO A 132 -15.63 0.82 1.42
CA PRO A 132 -16.46 -0.37 1.55
C PRO A 132 -16.08 -1.45 0.54
N GLU A 133 -16.44 -2.70 0.85
CA GLU A 133 -16.21 -3.83 -0.07
C GLU A 133 -16.83 -3.59 -1.45
N ARG A 134 -16.19 -4.12 -2.48
CA ARG A 134 -16.66 -4.10 -3.87
C ARG A 134 -16.91 -2.71 -4.44
N SER A 135 -16.24 -1.72 -3.89
CA SER A 135 -16.33 -0.34 -4.37
C SER A 135 -15.47 -0.13 -5.61
N ILE A 136 -15.95 0.72 -6.51
CA ILE A 136 -15.11 1.33 -7.54
C ILE A 136 -14.85 2.77 -7.10
N VAL A 137 -13.56 3.10 -6.96
CA VAL A 137 -13.08 4.37 -6.40
C VAL A 137 -12.34 5.15 -7.46
N GLN A 138 -12.54 6.46 -7.47
CA GLN A 138 -11.87 7.37 -8.41
C GLN A 138 -11.46 8.65 -7.73
N GLY A 139 -10.28 9.14 -8.08
CA GLY A 139 -9.86 10.50 -7.85
C GLY A 139 -8.93 10.71 -6.66
N ASN A 140 -8.64 11.98 -6.41
CA ASN A 140 -7.86 12.46 -5.29
C ASN A 140 -8.57 13.69 -4.66
N PRO A 141 -9.21 13.54 -3.47
CA PRO A 141 -9.32 12.30 -2.71
C PRO A 141 -10.20 11.26 -3.41
N GLY A 142 -9.89 10.00 -3.20
CA GLY A 142 -10.62 8.89 -3.78
C GLY A 142 -12.06 8.81 -3.26
N LYS A 143 -13.02 8.75 -4.19
CA LYS A 143 -14.44 8.64 -3.87
C LYS A 143 -15.06 7.43 -4.53
N VAL A 144 -15.95 6.76 -3.80
CA VAL A 144 -16.72 5.65 -4.34
C VAL A 144 -17.67 6.19 -5.41
N ILE A 145 -17.55 5.68 -6.64
CA ILE A 145 -18.42 6.07 -7.77
C ILE A 145 -19.48 5.02 -8.06
N PHE A 146 -19.20 3.77 -7.84
CA PHE A 146 -20.20 2.69 -7.77
C PHE A 146 -19.73 1.49 -6.96
N THR A 147 -20.68 0.55 -6.75
CA THR A 147 -20.43 -0.75 -6.13
C THR A 147 -20.53 -1.84 -7.20
N ARG A 148 -19.56 -2.74 -7.22
CA ARG A 148 -19.60 -3.93 -8.10
C ARG A 148 -20.76 -4.84 -7.67
N ARG A 149 -21.45 -5.41 -8.65
CA ARG A 149 -22.57 -6.34 -8.44
C ARG A 149 -22.35 -7.64 -9.21
#